data_aee97c7bc926a95694fca0458a106ac6
#
_entry.id   aee97c7bc926a95694fca0458a106ac6
#
_cell.length_a   1.000
_cell.length_b   1.000
_cell.length_c   1.000
_cell.angle_alpha   90.00
_cell.angle_beta   90.00
_cell.angle_gamma   90.00
#
_symmetry.space_group_name_H-M   'P 1'
#
loop_
_entity.id
_entity.type
_entity.pdbx_description
1 polymer ?
#
loop_
_entity_poly.entity_id
_entity_poly.type
_entity_poly.pdbx_seq_one_letter_code
_entity_poly.pdbx_strand_id
1 'polypeptide(L)'
;MATAPVAARTRTYTRQGNGQLELPYEKPVIVPHAEEDDATVHAWADARFWADIMSEHALFFALLMPEELAAKERAEAMSFSRSFADLHHRIDADGAPRRTDLASFTRAVGDEVKPFIEYKARLGDAQRSGQLQ
;
A
#
# COMPACT_ATOMS: atom_id res chain seq x y z
N MET A 1 -30.83 -1.05 7.54
CA MET A 1 -30.29 -2.43 7.49
C MET A 1 -28.84 -2.37 7.08
N ALA A 2 -27.96 -2.76 7.95
CA ALA A 2 -26.55 -2.90 7.60
C ALA A 2 -26.39 -4.19 6.81
N THR A 3 -26.07 -4.10 5.52
CA THR A 3 -25.63 -5.25 4.72
C THR A 3 -24.25 -5.67 5.20
N ALA A 4 -24.13 -6.90 5.67
CA ALA A 4 -22.84 -7.46 6.03
C ALA A 4 -21.87 -7.40 4.84
N PRO A 5 -20.59 -7.08 5.07
CA PRO A 5 -19.61 -7.11 3.99
C PRO A 5 -19.56 -8.51 3.40
N VAL A 6 -19.57 -8.59 2.07
CA VAL A 6 -19.38 -9.86 1.37
C VAL A 6 -18.02 -10.42 1.80
N ALA A 7 -18.04 -11.61 2.38
CA ALA A 7 -16.86 -12.28 2.88
C ALA A 7 -15.81 -12.38 1.76
N ALA A 8 -14.63 -11.85 2.02
CA ALA A 8 -13.48 -12.02 1.14
C ALA A 8 -13.21 -13.53 0.99
N ARG A 9 -13.26 -14.03 -0.23
CA ARG A 9 -12.86 -15.40 -0.51
C ARG A 9 -11.35 -15.50 -0.32
N THR A 10 -10.96 -16.08 0.79
CA THR A 10 -9.56 -16.46 1.03
C THR A 10 -9.26 -17.68 0.17
N ARG A 11 -8.44 -17.51 -0.87
CA ARG A 11 -7.84 -18.67 -1.54
C ARG A 11 -6.67 -19.15 -0.70
N THR A 12 -6.82 -20.29 -0.08
CA THR A 12 -5.72 -21.04 0.53
C THR A 12 -5.06 -21.90 -0.55
N TYR A 13 -3.82 -21.62 -0.87
CA TYR A 13 -3.02 -22.52 -1.71
C TYR A 13 -2.39 -23.60 -0.85
N THR A 14 -2.87 -24.82 -0.98
CA THR A 14 -2.23 -25.99 -0.39
C THR A 14 -1.14 -26.52 -1.32
N ARG A 15 0.01 -26.84 -0.73
CA ARG A 15 1.16 -27.38 -1.45
C ARG A 15 0.78 -28.70 -2.14
N GLN A 16 0.74 -28.69 -3.45
CA GLN A 16 0.78 -29.93 -4.21
C GLN A 16 2.23 -30.40 -4.30
N GLY A 17 2.46 -31.69 -4.19
CA GLY A 17 3.75 -32.33 -3.96
C GLY A 17 4.82 -32.23 -5.05
N ASN A 18 4.85 -31.14 -5.80
CA ASN A 18 5.81 -30.84 -6.88
C ASN A 18 6.87 -29.79 -6.52
N GLY A 19 7.00 -29.42 -5.24
CA GLY A 19 8.08 -28.53 -4.79
C GLY A 19 7.91 -27.05 -5.09
N GLN A 20 6.77 -26.62 -5.63
CA GLN A 20 6.51 -25.17 -5.80
C GLN A 20 6.28 -24.51 -4.44
N LEU A 21 6.98 -23.38 -4.23
CA LEU A 21 6.78 -22.52 -3.08
C LEU A 21 5.33 -22.05 -3.05
N GLU A 22 4.60 -22.46 -2.01
CA GLU A 22 3.35 -21.84 -1.66
C GLU A 22 3.64 -20.39 -1.21
N LEU A 23 3.00 -19.45 -1.84
CA LEU A 23 2.88 -18.13 -1.23
C LEU A 23 1.98 -18.28 -0.01
N PRO A 24 2.51 -18.10 1.21
CA PRO A 24 1.80 -18.50 2.42
C PRO A 24 0.61 -17.64 2.76
N TYR A 25 0.32 -16.60 1.98
CA TYR A 25 -0.72 -15.65 2.30
C TYR A 25 -1.18 -14.85 1.08
N GLU A 26 -2.43 -15.05 0.69
CA GLU A 26 -3.10 -14.16 -0.25
C GLU A 26 -3.83 -13.07 0.56
N LYS A 27 -3.37 -11.83 0.45
CA LYS A 27 -4.03 -10.71 1.12
C LYS A 27 -5.45 -10.56 0.57
N PRO A 28 -6.47 -10.49 1.42
CA PRO A 28 -7.83 -10.28 0.94
C PRO A 28 -7.95 -8.90 0.28
N VAL A 29 -8.36 -8.87 -0.98
CA VAL A 29 -8.70 -7.64 -1.68
C VAL A 29 -10.18 -7.38 -1.46
N ILE A 30 -10.50 -6.33 -0.71
CA ILE A 30 -11.86 -5.86 -0.53
C ILE A 30 -12.13 -4.85 -1.65
N VAL A 31 -12.94 -5.28 -2.62
CA VAL A 31 -13.38 -4.40 -3.71
C VAL A 31 -14.83 -4.01 -3.41
N PRO A 32 -15.16 -2.72 -3.44
CA PRO A 32 -16.56 -2.28 -3.29
C PRO A 32 -17.42 -2.90 -4.38
N HIS A 33 -18.64 -3.27 -4.02
CA HIS A 33 -19.62 -3.72 -5.01
C HIS A 33 -19.89 -2.61 -6.02
N ALA A 34 -20.01 -2.94 -7.32
CA ALA A 34 -20.33 -1.96 -8.38
C ALA A 34 -21.65 -1.20 -8.17
N GLU A 35 -22.53 -1.74 -7.35
CA GLU A 35 -23.80 -1.15 -6.98
C GLU A 35 -23.74 -0.29 -5.70
N GLU A 36 -22.58 -0.19 -5.06
CA GLU A 36 -22.43 0.54 -3.82
C GLU A 36 -22.04 1.99 -4.12
N ASP A 37 -23.02 2.90 -4.01
CA ASP A 37 -22.86 4.34 -4.25
C ASP A 37 -22.26 5.11 -3.06
N ASP A 38 -21.75 4.41 -2.04
CA ASP A 38 -21.19 5.06 -0.87
C ASP A 38 -19.74 5.50 -1.12
N ALA A 39 -19.57 6.80 -1.32
CA ALA A 39 -18.25 7.43 -1.56
C ALA A 39 -17.26 7.19 -0.41
N THR A 40 -17.72 7.02 0.83
CA THR A 40 -16.85 6.78 1.98
C THR A 40 -16.26 5.38 1.94
N VAL A 41 -17.04 4.38 1.56
CA VAL A 41 -16.58 2.99 1.41
C VAL A 41 -15.59 2.88 0.25
N HIS A 42 -15.86 3.53 -0.88
CA HIS A 42 -14.95 3.56 -2.02
C HIS A 42 -13.62 4.22 -1.65
N ALA A 43 -13.64 5.39 -1.01
CA ALA A 43 -12.44 6.08 -0.59
C ALA A 43 -11.62 5.26 0.42
N TRP A 44 -12.29 4.60 1.35
CA TRP A 44 -11.64 3.73 2.33
C TRP A 44 -10.99 2.52 1.67
N ALA A 45 -11.71 1.83 0.79
CA ALA A 45 -11.20 0.64 0.09
C ALA A 45 -10.01 0.99 -0.80
N ASP A 46 -10.08 2.10 -1.53
CA ASP A 46 -8.99 2.59 -2.38
C ASP A 46 -7.76 2.97 -1.54
N ALA A 47 -7.93 3.72 -0.47
CA ALA A 47 -6.84 4.13 0.40
C ALA A 47 -6.17 2.91 1.06
N ARG A 48 -6.96 1.95 1.53
CA ARG A 48 -6.48 0.71 2.11
C ARG A 48 -5.65 -0.10 1.11
N PHE A 49 -6.15 -0.26 -0.10
CA PHE A 49 -5.47 -0.99 -1.17
C PHE A 49 -4.15 -0.31 -1.56
N TRP A 50 -4.18 1.01 -1.83
CA TRP A 50 -3.00 1.74 -2.28
C TRP A 50 -1.94 1.88 -1.19
N ALA A 51 -2.32 2.01 0.07
CA ALA A 51 -1.35 2.02 1.17
C ALA A 51 -0.55 0.71 1.24
N ASP A 52 -1.21 -0.42 1.04
CA ASP A 52 -0.56 -1.73 1.00
C ASP A 52 0.37 -1.85 -0.21
N ILE A 53 -0.09 -1.46 -1.39
CA ILE A 53 0.70 -1.47 -2.62
C ILE A 53 1.93 -0.54 -2.51
N MET A 54 1.77 0.66 -1.96
CA MET A 54 2.89 1.58 -1.78
C MET A 54 3.92 1.06 -0.78
N SER A 55 3.48 0.38 0.28
CA SER A 55 4.39 -0.31 1.21
C SER A 55 5.26 -1.32 0.49
N GLU A 56 4.67 -2.14 -0.37
CA GLU A 56 5.38 -3.15 -1.16
C GLU A 56 6.32 -2.52 -2.19
N HIS A 57 5.88 -1.47 -2.90
CA HIS A 57 6.73 -0.75 -3.87
C HIS A 57 7.94 -0.11 -3.20
N ALA A 58 7.77 0.51 -2.04
CA ALA A 58 8.86 1.09 -1.29
C ALA A 58 9.86 0.01 -0.84
N LEU A 59 9.39 -1.16 -0.43
CA LEU A 59 10.24 -2.29 -0.11
C LEU A 59 11.03 -2.77 -1.33
N PHE A 60 10.41 -2.87 -2.50
CA PHE A 60 11.11 -3.21 -3.75
C PHE A 60 12.22 -2.23 -4.08
N PHE A 61 11.96 -0.93 -3.96
CA PHE A 61 13.03 0.07 -4.15
C PHE A 61 14.21 -0.17 -3.21
N ALA A 62 13.95 -0.45 -1.94
CA ALA A 62 14.99 -0.74 -0.97
C ALA A 62 15.82 -1.98 -1.37
N LEU A 63 15.16 -3.05 -1.80
CA LEU A 63 15.81 -4.31 -2.15
C LEU A 63 16.61 -4.24 -3.47
N LEU A 64 16.17 -3.40 -4.41
CA LEU A 64 16.83 -3.24 -5.71
C LEU A 64 17.99 -2.27 -5.69
N MET A 65 18.11 -1.41 -4.68
CA MET A 65 19.20 -0.47 -4.56
C MET A 65 20.45 -1.11 -3.93
N PRO A 66 21.64 -0.89 -4.52
CA PRO A 66 22.88 -1.36 -3.93
C PRO A 66 23.11 -0.73 -2.56
N GLU A 67 23.38 -1.54 -1.55
CA GLU A 67 23.56 -1.06 -0.17
C GLU A 67 24.74 -0.10 -0.02
N GLU A 68 25.82 -0.38 -0.72
CA GLU A 68 27.06 0.42 -0.62
C GLU A 68 26.97 1.78 -1.33
N LEU A 69 26.21 1.85 -2.42
CA LEU A 69 26.15 3.04 -3.27
C LEU A 69 24.94 3.93 -2.97
N ALA A 70 23.91 3.39 -2.38
CA ALA A 70 22.62 4.05 -2.18
C ALA A 70 22.07 3.84 -0.75
N ALA A 71 22.94 3.80 0.25
CA ALA A 71 22.56 3.50 1.64
C ALA A 71 21.49 4.46 2.17
N LYS A 72 21.58 5.75 1.86
CA LYS A 72 20.63 6.76 2.29
C LYS A 72 19.27 6.56 1.62
N GLU A 73 19.25 6.41 0.31
CA GLU A 73 18.05 6.22 -0.50
C GLU A 73 17.34 4.91 -0.13
N ARG A 74 18.13 3.88 0.13
CA ARG A 74 17.61 2.60 0.61
C ARG A 74 16.96 2.71 1.99
N ALA A 75 17.59 3.42 2.92
CA ALA A 75 17.04 3.67 4.25
C ALA A 75 15.74 4.49 4.19
N GLU A 76 15.66 5.50 3.30
CA GLU A 76 14.43 6.26 3.06
C GLU A 76 13.32 5.35 2.51
N ALA A 77 13.62 4.49 1.53
CA ALA A 77 12.66 3.53 0.99
C ALA A 77 12.11 2.59 2.06
N MET A 78 12.97 2.06 2.93
CA MET A 78 12.56 1.23 4.06
C MET A 78 11.67 1.99 5.04
N SER A 79 11.96 3.27 5.28
CA SER A 79 11.13 4.14 6.12
C SER A 79 9.73 4.35 5.50
N PHE A 80 9.65 4.60 4.20
CA PHE A 80 8.36 4.70 3.50
C PHE A 80 7.58 3.38 3.54
N SER A 81 8.24 2.25 3.35
CA SER A 81 7.59 0.93 3.45
C SER A 81 6.91 0.76 4.82
N ARG A 82 7.60 1.09 5.90
CA ARG A 82 7.03 1.03 7.25
C ARG A 82 5.88 2.02 7.45
N SER A 83 6.04 3.26 6.97
CA SER A 83 5.00 4.29 7.09
C SER A 83 3.71 3.89 6.36
N PHE A 84 3.81 3.32 5.17
CA PHE A 84 2.64 2.86 4.43
C PHE A 84 2.03 1.59 5.03
N ALA A 85 2.83 0.70 5.59
CA ALA A 85 2.30 -0.44 6.34
C ALA A 85 1.51 0.02 7.57
N ASP A 86 2.02 0.99 8.32
CA ASP A 86 1.32 1.59 9.45
C ASP A 86 0.03 2.30 9.03
N LEU A 87 0.07 3.04 7.92
CA LEU A 87 -1.11 3.68 7.35
C LEU A 87 -2.17 2.65 6.97
N HIS A 88 -1.77 1.56 6.31
CA HIS A 88 -2.66 0.46 5.97
C HIS A 88 -3.33 -0.14 7.21
N HIS A 89 -2.57 -0.40 8.26
CA HIS A 89 -3.10 -0.94 9.52
C HIS A 89 -4.09 0.02 10.19
N ARG A 90 -3.80 1.32 10.20
CA ARG A 90 -4.71 2.33 10.76
C ARG A 90 -6.01 2.43 9.96
N ILE A 91 -5.93 2.46 8.64
CA ILE A 91 -7.11 2.51 7.77
C ILE A 91 -7.96 1.26 7.95
N ASP A 92 -7.33 0.10 8.02
CA ASP A 92 -8.02 -1.18 8.22
C ASP A 92 -8.72 -1.25 9.60
N ALA A 93 -8.04 -0.79 10.64
CA ALA A 93 -8.58 -0.80 12.00
C ALA A 93 -9.73 0.19 12.20
N ASP A 94 -9.63 1.38 11.59
CA ASP A 94 -10.61 2.45 11.77
C ASP A 94 -11.88 2.25 10.94
N GLY A 95 -11.80 1.47 9.86
CA GLY A 95 -12.90 1.29 8.92
C GLY A 95 -13.19 2.53 8.07
N ALA A 96 -14.29 2.50 7.34
CA ALA A 96 -14.70 3.61 6.48
C ALA A 96 -15.00 4.88 7.30
N PRO A 97 -14.55 6.06 6.85
CA PRO A 97 -14.83 7.32 7.52
C PRO A 97 -16.34 7.66 7.44
N ARG A 98 -16.80 8.56 8.32
CA ARG A 98 -18.11 9.17 8.17
C ARG A 98 -18.10 10.11 6.97
N ARG A 99 -19.26 10.37 6.37
CA ARG A 99 -19.40 11.32 5.25
C ARG A 99 -18.84 12.70 5.60
N THR A 100 -19.08 13.16 6.82
CA THR A 100 -18.56 14.44 7.33
C THR A 100 -17.04 14.48 7.43
N ASP A 101 -16.37 13.34 7.53
CA ASP A 101 -14.93 13.20 7.71
C ASP A 101 -14.21 12.82 6.41
N LEU A 102 -14.94 12.61 5.32
CA LEU A 102 -14.38 12.13 4.05
C LEU A 102 -13.28 13.05 3.51
N ALA A 103 -13.51 14.37 3.52
CA ALA A 103 -12.51 15.34 3.03
C ALA A 103 -11.24 15.32 3.88
N SER A 104 -11.37 15.23 5.21
CA SER A 104 -10.23 15.14 6.13
C SER A 104 -9.48 13.83 5.95
N PHE A 105 -10.18 12.73 5.76
CA PHE A 105 -9.61 11.41 5.49
C PHE A 105 -8.78 11.41 4.20
N THR A 106 -9.34 11.91 3.11
CA THR A 106 -8.67 11.98 1.80
C THR A 106 -7.43 12.87 1.87
N ARG A 107 -7.53 13.99 2.56
CA ARG A 107 -6.39 14.91 2.77
C ARG A 107 -5.28 14.26 3.58
N ALA A 108 -5.61 13.57 4.67
CA ALA A 108 -4.64 12.91 5.53
C ALA A 108 -3.88 11.80 4.77
N VAL A 109 -4.57 11.02 3.95
CA VAL A 109 -3.94 10.01 3.08
C VAL A 109 -3.03 10.69 2.05
N GLY A 110 -3.49 11.74 1.40
CA GLY A 110 -2.70 12.51 0.43
C GLY A 110 -1.43 13.10 1.04
N ASP A 111 -1.50 13.61 2.26
CA ASP A 111 -0.35 14.17 2.98
C ASP A 111 0.72 13.11 3.29
N GLU A 112 0.34 11.87 3.51
CA GLU A 112 1.30 10.77 3.69
C GLU A 112 1.90 10.26 2.37
N VAL A 113 1.18 10.37 1.28
CA VAL A 113 1.64 9.95 -0.07
C VAL A 113 2.62 10.97 -0.68
N LYS A 114 2.40 12.24 -0.46
CA LYS A 114 3.18 13.33 -1.07
C LYS A 114 4.69 13.21 -0.87
N PRO A 115 5.23 12.95 0.33
CA PRO A 115 6.67 12.77 0.52
C PRO A 115 7.25 11.61 -0.30
N PHE A 116 6.49 10.56 -0.51
CA PHE A 116 6.91 9.42 -1.31
C PHE A 116 6.96 9.75 -2.81
N ILE A 117 6.03 10.53 -3.32
CA ILE A 117 6.05 11.04 -4.70
C ILE A 117 7.30 11.91 -4.90
N GLU A 118 7.61 12.80 -3.98
CA GLU A 118 8.81 13.63 -4.02
C GLU A 118 10.09 12.80 -3.96
N TYR A 119 10.13 11.78 -3.11
CA TYR A 119 11.23 10.82 -3.03
C TYR A 119 11.46 10.10 -4.36
N LYS A 120 10.40 9.59 -4.99
CA LYS A 120 10.50 8.91 -6.30
C LYS A 120 11.02 9.83 -7.39
N ALA A 121 10.61 11.08 -7.39
CA ALA A 121 11.10 12.08 -8.35
C ALA A 121 12.61 12.34 -8.17
N ARG A 122 13.07 12.51 -6.93
CA ARG A 122 14.51 12.66 -6.62
C ARG A 122 15.31 11.42 -7.01
N LEU A 123 14.78 10.24 -6.74
CA LEU A 123 15.42 8.96 -7.08
C LEU A 123 15.57 8.82 -8.61
N GLY A 124 14.53 9.17 -9.37
CA GLY A 124 14.56 9.17 -10.82
C GLY A 124 15.59 10.16 -11.38
N ASP A 125 15.70 11.36 -10.80
CA ASP A 125 16.70 12.35 -11.18
C ASP A 125 18.12 11.88 -10.88
N ALA A 126 18.33 11.29 -9.71
CA ALA A 126 19.64 10.74 -9.32
C ALA A 126 20.07 9.59 -10.23
N GLN A 127 19.14 8.75 -10.66
CA GLN A 127 19.40 7.67 -11.61
C GLN A 127 19.77 8.22 -12.99
N ARG A 128 19.03 9.20 -13.49
CA ARG A 128 19.32 9.83 -14.79
C ARG A 128 20.65 10.58 -14.81
N SER A 129 21.05 11.16 -13.70
CA SER A 129 22.34 11.88 -13.57
C SER A 129 23.53 10.95 -13.31
N GLY A 130 23.33 9.63 -13.17
CA GLY A 130 24.37 8.65 -12.91
C GLY A 130 24.87 8.60 -11.46
N GLN A 131 24.16 9.23 -10.52
CA GLN A 131 24.50 9.20 -9.09
C GLN A 131 24.17 7.85 -8.44
N LEU A 132 23.20 7.13 -9.02
CA LEU A 132 22.83 5.77 -8.65
C LEU A 132 23.09 4.85 -9.85
N GLN A 133 24.10 4.05 -9.79
CA GLN A 133 24.42 3.02 -10.80
C GLN A 133 24.23 1.64 -10.22
#